data_9817aa56c02dba0b8b65f432a4b5ecf7
#
_entry.id   9817aa56c02dba0b8b65f432a4b5ecf7
#
_cell.length_a   1.000
_cell.length_b   1.000
_cell.length_c   1.000
_cell.angle_alpha   90.00
_cell.angle_beta   90.00
_cell.angle_gamma   90.00
#
_symmetry.space_group_name_H-M   'P 1'
#
loop_
_entity.id
_entity.type
_entity.pdbx_description
1 polymer ?
#
loop_
_entity_poly.entity_id
_entity_poly.type
_entity_poly.pdbx_seq_one_letter_code
_entity_poly.pdbx_strand_id
1 'polypeptide(L)'
;MTIDCHIHAIPEGMLAWLRGNAERADARFEQRDPTKAPFLVVGGRWPFELKPVFHDRDLFLRQMDEAGVDRALLSPIPQLFFYEADPGLAAEAARAYNEALLAWRTAAPERVELLATVPLGTPEQAAAELRWAMDRGMRGAIIGPGVGEKLLGDPAFEPFWQAADERQAIVFLHPLLSRDARLARPQLPNLVGVPWETTVAAADLIFGGVLDRYPGVRILLAHGGGYLPYQIGRLEKGYEVWEAVRRQLAAPPSEYLRRFWYDTVLWRQETLGYLRAIVGPECIVPGSDFPFDLSVWPPVSAGEGERTLVSG
;
A
#
# COMPACT_ATOMS: atom_id res chain seq x y z
N MET A 1 -6.08 -16.44 -15.52
CA MET A 1 -6.48 -15.04 -15.26
C MET A 1 -5.43 -14.45 -14.34
N THR A 2 -4.71 -13.45 -14.81
CA THR A 2 -3.64 -12.76 -14.08
C THR A 2 -4.19 -11.49 -13.44
N ILE A 3 -4.05 -11.36 -12.11
CA ILE A 3 -4.39 -10.14 -11.39
C ILE A 3 -3.11 -9.48 -10.88
N ASP A 4 -2.99 -8.16 -11.03
CA ASP A 4 -1.94 -7.37 -10.39
C ASP A 4 -2.50 -6.75 -9.11
N CYS A 5 -1.94 -7.14 -7.95
CA CYS A 5 -2.41 -6.70 -6.63
C CYS A 5 -1.62 -5.49 -6.08
N HIS A 6 -0.58 -5.04 -6.79
CA HIS A 6 0.22 -3.87 -6.43
C HIS A 6 0.43 -2.98 -7.66
N ILE A 7 -0.53 -2.12 -7.92
CA ILE A 7 -0.59 -1.26 -9.11
C ILE A 7 -1.30 0.05 -8.77
N HIS A 8 -0.89 1.16 -9.38
CA HIS A 8 -1.29 2.50 -8.98
C HIS A 8 -1.82 3.34 -10.14
N ALA A 9 -2.76 4.26 -9.83
CA ALA A 9 -3.18 5.31 -10.75
C ALA A 9 -3.54 6.59 -10.02
N ILE A 10 -3.51 7.71 -10.74
CA ILE A 10 -3.97 9.03 -10.30
C ILE A 10 -5.00 9.52 -11.33
N PRO A 11 -6.27 9.12 -11.23
CA PRO A 11 -7.27 9.52 -12.21
C PRO A 11 -7.36 11.04 -12.38
N GLU A 12 -7.75 11.50 -13.58
CA GLU A 12 -7.81 12.93 -13.90
C GLU A 12 -8.68 13.73 -12.91
N GLY A 13 -9.72 13.12 -12.33
CA GLY A 13 -10.51 13.75 -11.27
C GLY A 13 -9.69 14.15 -10.05
N MET A 14 -8.73 13.30 -9.63
CA MET A 14 -7.79 13.66 -8.55
C MET A 14 -6.79 14.72 -8.97
N LEU A 15 -6.30 14.69 -10.21
CA LEU A 15 -5.41 15.74 -10.72
C LEU A 15 -6.13 17.10 -10.82
N ALA A 16 -7.40 17.11 -11.22
CA ALA A 16 -8.23 18.30 -11.24
C ALA A 16 -8.43 18.86 -9.81
N TRP A 17 -8.68 17.97 -8.83
CA TRP A 17 -8.76 18.38 -7.43
C TRP A 17 -7.45 19.00 -6.93
N LEU A 18 -6.29 18.38 -7.24
CA LEU A 18 -4.96 18.92 -6.88
C LEU A 18 -4.70 20.29 -7.50
N ARG A 19 -5.07 20.49 -8.78
CA ARG A 19 -4.93 21.80 -9.43
C ARG A 19 -5.83 22.86 -8.78
N GLY A 20 -7.06 22.50 -8.43
CA GLY A 20 -8.01 23.39 -7.75
C GLY A 20 -7.64 23.72 -6.30
N ASN A 21 -6.83 22.87 -5.65
CA ASN A 21 -6.40 23.02 -4.25
C ASN A 21 -4.87 23.11 -4.11
N ALA A 22 -4.16 23.56 -5.16
CA ALA A 22 -2.70 23.49 -5.25
C ALA A 22 -1.99 24.13 -4.05
N GLU A 23 -2.44 25.30 -3.60
CA GLU A 23 -1.89 26.00 -2.44
C GLU A 23 -2.16 25.25 -1.12
N ARG A 24 -3.40 24.80 -0.89
CA ARG A 24 -3.81 24.06 0.32
C ARG A 24 -3.11 22.70 0.43
N ALA A 25 -2.94 22.02 -0.71
CA ALA A 25 -2.32 20.70 -0.82
C ALA A 25 -0.79 20.75 -0.95
N ASP A 26 -0.20 21.95 -0.98
CA ASP A 26 1.22 22.17 -1.36
C ASP A 26 1.57 21.32 -2.60
N ALA A 27 0.73 21.40 -3.64
CA ALA A 27 0.90 20.63 -4.87
C ALA A 27 1.46 21.51 -5.99
N ARG A 28 2.49 21.02 -6.67
CA ARG A 28 3.14 21.72 -7.79
C ARG A 28 3.35 20.80 -8.96
N PHE A 29 3.06 21.30 -10.16
CA PHE A 29 3.34 20.62 -11.42
C PHE A 29 4.52 21.32 -12.09
N GLU A 30 5.69 20.68 -12.05
CA GLU A 30 6.96 21.26 -12.51
C GLU A 30 7.33 20.72 -13.89
N GLN A 31 7.27 21.56 -14.92
CA GLN A 31 7.77 21.21 -16.26
C GLN A 31 9.30 21.39 -16.29
N ARG A 32 10.06 20.31 -16.10
CA ARG A 32 11.52 20.30 -16.09
C ARG A 32 12.14 20.13 -17.47
N ASP A 33 11.47 19.36 -18.33
CA ASP A 33 11.85 19.09 -19.70
C ASP A 33 10.58 19.16 -20.57
N PRO A 34 10.51 20.06 -21.58
CA PRO A 34 9.31 20.22 -22.40
C PRO A 34 8.95 18.99 -23.24
N THR A 35 9.88 18.04 -23.40
CA THR A 35 9.68 16.79 -24.15
C THR A 35 9.17 15.64 -23.28
N LYS A 36 9.12 15.82 -21.95
CA LYS A 36 8.71 14.82 -20.97
C LYS A 36 7.44 15.22 -20.22
N ALA A 37 6.85 14.30 -19.51
CA ALA A 37 5.75 14.61 -18.60
C ALA A 37 6.21 15.54 -17.45
N PRO A 38 5.31 16.38 -16.91
CA PRO A 38 5.64 17.22 -15.77
C PRO A 38 5.92 16.35 -14.53
N PHE A 39 6.70 16.88 -13.59
CA PHE A 39 6.84 16.30 -12.26
C PHE A 39 5.71 16.80 -11.36
N LEU A 40 5.11 15.89 -10.60
CA LEU A 40 4.22 16.22 -9.51
C LEU A 40 5.00 16.21 -8.19
N VAL A 41 4.87 17.28 -7.42
CA VAL A 41 5.46 17.46 -6.09
C VAL A 41 4.33 17.80 -5.13
N VAL A 42 4.20 17.08 -4.04
CA VAL A 42 3.17 17.32 -3.02
C VAL A 42 3.80 17.33 -1.62
N GLY A 43 3.48 18.34 -0.81
CA GLY A 43 3.99 18.50 0.54
C GLY A 43 5.52 18.67 0.58
N GLY A 44 6.12 19.30 -0.44
CA GLY A 44 7.56 19.44 -0.58
C GLY A 44 8.32 18.11 -0.70
N ARG A 45 7.58 17.01 -0.89
CA ARG A 45 8.14 15.67 -0.93
C ARG A 45 8.56 15.27 -2.34
N TRP A 46 9.24 14.18 -2.40
CA TRP A 46 9.85 13.51 -3.53
C TRP A 46 9.09 13.71 -4.85
N PRO A 47 9.64 14.50 -5.79
CA PRO A 47 9.02 14.69 -7.09
C PRO A 47 9.08 13.39 -7.89
N PHE A 48 8.00 13.04 -8.56
CA PHE A 48 7.97 11.95 -9.53
C PHE A 48 7.40 12.44 -10.87
N GLU A 49 7.84 11.83 -11.95
CA GLU A 49 7.36 12.13 -13.29
C GLU A 49 5.92 11.63 -13.44
N LEU A 50 4.99 12.53 -13.70
CA LEU A 50 3.58 12.22 -13.91
C LEU A 50 3.37 11.69 -15.34
N LYS A 51 3.86 10.47 -15.59
CA LYS A 51 3.70 9.82 -16.89
C LYS A 51 2.22 9.72 -17.28
N PRO A 52 1.85 9.82 -18.56
CA PRO A 52 0.45 9.74 -19.00
C PRO A 52 -0.29 8.50 -18.48
N VAL A 53 0.39 7.38 -18.38
CA VAL A 53 -0.21 6.11 -17.90
C VAL A 53 -0.74 6.17 -16.46
N PHE A 54 -0.28 7.12 -15.61
CA PHE A 54 -0.86 7.32 -14.29
C PHE A 54 -2.31 7.80 -14.33
N HIS A 55 -2.70 8.56 -15.37
CA HIS A 55 -3.99 9.26 -15.41
C HIS A 55 -4.82 9.04 -16.69
N ASP A 56 -4.24 8.52 -17.74
CA ASP A 56 -4.93 8.09 -18.96
C ASP A 56 -5.39 6.63 -18.80
N ARG A 57 -6.69 6.46 -18.48
CA ARG A 57 -7.28 5.13 -18.28
C ARG A 57 -7.15 4.23 -19.50
N ASP A 58 -7.34 4.76 -20.68
CA ASP A 58 -7.36 3.95 -21.90
C ASP A 58 -5.93 3.49 -22.24
N LEU A 59 -4.93 4.35 -21.99
CA LEU A 59 -3.52 3.96 -22.07
C LEU A 59 -3.18 2.90 -21.01
N PHE A 60 -3.65 3.08 -19.78
CA PHE A 60 -3.45 2.13 -18.68
C PHE A 60 -4.00 0.74 -19.02
N LEU A 61 -5.23 0.66 -19.51
CA LEU A 61 -5.86 -0.60 -19.91
C LEU A 61 -5.14 -1.26 -21.10
N ARG A 62 -4.69 -0.48 -22.09
CA ARG A 62 -3.86 -1.02 -23.20
C ARG A 62 -2.55 -1.61 -22.67
N GLN A 63 -1.88 -0.95 -21.73
CA GLN A 63 -0.65 -1.48 -21.14
C GLN A 63 -0.90 -2.80 -20.39
N MET A 64 -2.04 -2.92 -19.68
CA MET A 64 -2.46 -4.19 -19.08
C MET A 64 -2.67 -5.28 -20.13
N ASP A 65 -3.34 -4.96 -21.24
CA ASP A 65 -3.59 -5.92 -22.35
C ASP A 65 -2.27 -6.41 -22.98
N GLU A 66 -1.35 -5.48 -23.26
CA GLU A 66 -0.02 -5.78 -23.80
C GLU A 66 0.82 -6.66 -22.86
N ALA A 67 0.64 -6.50 -21.54
CA ALA A 67 1.33 -7.27 -20.51
C ALA A 67 0.62 -8.58 -20.12
N GLY A 68 -0.56 -8.86 -20.68
CA GLY A 68 -1.36 -10.04 -20.33
C GLY A 68 -1.92 -9.99 -18.90
N VAL A 69 -2.15 -8.80 -18.36
CA VAL A 69 -2.78 -8.57 -17.05
C VAL A 69 -4.28 -8.46 -17.24
N ASP A 70 -5.03 -9.45 -16.79
CA ASP A 70 -6.49 -9.50 -16.95
C ASP A 70 -7.20 -8.51 -16.03
N ARG A 71 -6.75 -8.40 -14.78
CA ARG A 71 -7.36 -7.55 -13.73
C ARG A 71 -6.30 -6.83 -12.90
N ALA A 72 -6.70 -5.72 -12.29
CA ALA A 72 -5.89 -4.94 -11.36
C ALA A 72 -6.63 -4.72 -10.04
N LEU A 73 -5.95 -4.88 -8.89
CA LEU A 73 -6.36 -4.31 -7.61
C LEU A 73 -5.73 -2.91 -7.52
N LEU A 74 -6.39 -1.94 -8.16
CA LEU A 74 -5.87 -0.60 -8.36
C LEU A 74 -5.93 0.23 -7.08
N SER A 75 -4.83 0.86 -6.73
CA SER A 75 -4.71 1.68 -5.52
C SER A 75 -4.24 3.11 -5.81
N PRO A 76 -4.56 4.07 -4.92
CA PRO A 76 -3.92 5.38 -4.86
C PRO A 76 -2.39 5.29 -4.75
N ILE A 77 -1.70 6.35 -5.17
CA ILE A 77 -0.26 6.48 -4.92
C ILE A 77 0.02 6.94 -3.49
N PRO A 78 1.07 6.44 -2.83
CA PRO A 78 1.38 6.79 -1.44
C PRO A 78 1.72 8.26 -1.22
N GLN A 79 2.25 8.93 -2.23
CA GLN A 79 2.62 10.36 -2.17
C GLN A 79 1.41 11.29 -1.91
N LEU A 80 0.18 10.78 -2.08
CA LEU A 80 -1.07 11.54 -1.91
C LEU A 80 -1.90 11.10 -0.69
N PHE A 81 -1.29 10.55 0.35
CA PHE A 81 -2.01 10.15 1.57
C PHE A 81 -2.42 11.31 2.49
N PHE A 82 -1.75 12.44 2.45
CA PHE A 82 -2.07 13.67 3.21
C PHE A 82 -2.21 13.49 4.74
N TYR A 83 -1.55 12.49 5.36
CA TYR A 83 -1.74 12.16 6.78
C TYR A 83 -1.38 13.27 7.76
N GLU A 84 -0.48 14.19 7.38
CA GLU A 84 -0.01 15.30 8.21
C GLU A 84 -0.65 16.64 7.81
N ALA A 85 -1.56 16.63 6.85
CA ALA A 85 -2.32 17.82 6.45
C ALA A 85 -3.42 18.14 7.47
N ASP A 86 -4.05 19.30 7.30
CA ASP A 86 -5.28 19.63 8.03
C ASP A 86 -6.30 18.48 7.86
N PRO A 87 -6.97 18.04 8.95
CA PRO A 87 -7.92 16.92 8.91
C PRO A 87 -9.05 17.07 7.87
N GLY A 88 -9.54 18.30 7.65
CA GLY A 88 -10.55 18.58 6.64
C GLY A 88 -10.00 18.40 5.23
N LEU A 89 -8.79 18.92 4.98
CA LEU A 89 -8.10 18.75 3.69
C LEU A 89 -7.80 17.28 3.40
N ALA A 90 -7.32 16.54 4.41
CA ALA A 90 -7.03 15.12 4.26
C ALA A 90 -8.29 14.31 3.91
N ALA A 91 -9.41 14.60 4.56
CA ALA A 91 -10.69 13.95 4.26
C ALA A 91 -11.23 14.32 2.86
N GLU A 92 -11.15 15.61 2.47
CA GLU A 92 -11.53 16.07 1.13
C GLU A 92 -10.68 15.39 0.05
N ALA A 93 -9.36 15.31 0.25
CA ALA A 93 -8.43 14.67 -0.69
C ALA A 93 -8.71 13.17 -0.84
N ALA A 94 -8.90 12.46 0.27
CA ALA A 94 -9.22 11.04 0.27
C ALA A 94 -10.53 10.78 -0.49
N ARG A 95 -11.59 11.54 -0.19
CA ARG A 95 -12.87 11.43 -0.88
C ARG A 95 -12.75 11.69 -2.38
N ALA A 96 -12.09 12.78 -2.78
CA ALA A 96 -11.90 13.13 -4.19
C ALA A 96 -11.14 12.03 -4.96
N TYR A 97 -10.11 11.43 -4.32
CA TYR A 97 -9.37 10.34 -4.93
C TYR A 97 -10.23 9.10 -5.12
N ASN A 98 -10.94 8.71 -4.07
CA ASN A 98 -11.80 7.52 -4.08
C ASN A 98 -12.92 7.64 -5.12
N GLU A 99 -13.56 8.81 -5.22
CA GLU A 99 -14.57 9.09 -6.26
C GLU A 99 -13.99 9.02 -7.68
N ALA A 100 -12.79 9.54 -7.88
CA ALA A 100 -12.10 9.47 -9.17
C ALA A 100 -11.76 8.02 -9.58
N LEU A 101 -11.34 7.17 -8.63
CA LEU A 101 -11.11 5.75 -8.86
C LEU A 101 -12.43 4.99 -9.16
N LEU A 102 -13.51 5.30 -8.45
CA LEU A 102 -14.83 4.72 -8.73
C LEU A 102 -15.30 5.02 -10.16
N ALA A 103 -15.02 6.23 -10.67
CA ALA A 103 -15.31 6.59 -12.06
C ALA A 103 -14.51 5.72 -13.07
N TRP A 104 -13.25 5.38 -12.75
CA TRP A 104 -12.46 4.46 -13.58
C TRP A 104 -13.06 3.06 -13.60
N ARG A 105 -13.44 2.51 -12.43
CA ARG A 105 -14.08 1.19 -12.35
C ARG A 105 -15.41 1.15 -13.09
N THR A 106 -16.22 2.20 -13.01
CA THR A 106 -17.50 2.25 -13.73
C THR A 106 -17.31 2.08 -15.23
N ALA A 107 -16.20 2.57 -15.78
CA ALA A 107 -15.88 2.43 -17.21
C ALA A 107 -15.24 1.09 -17.59
N ALA A 108 -14.68 0.34 -16.63
CA ALA A 108 -14.03 -0.95 -16.86
C ALA A 108 -14.26 -1.92 -15.66
N PRO A 109 -15.52 -2.29 -15.36
CA PRO A 109 -15.88 -2.96 -14.11
C PRO A 109 -15.27 -4.37 -13.96
N GLU A 110 -15.03 -5.07 -15.09
CA GLU A 110 -14.45 -6.42 -15.09
C GLU A 110 -12.92 -6.41 -15.01
N ARG A 111 -12.30 -5.24 -15.19
CA ARG A 111 -10.84 -5.10 -15.27
C ARG A 111 -10.22 -4.55 -13.99
N VAL A 112 -11.00 -3.83 -13.17
CA VAL A 112 -10.47 -3.05 -12.06
C VAL A 112 -11.26 -3.29 -10.77
N GLU A 113 -10.59 -3.88 -9.78
CA GLU A 113 -10.97 -3.81 -8.37
C GLU A 113 -10.23 -2.62 -7.74
N LEU A 114 -10.76 -2.08 -6.64
CA LEU A 114 -10.23 -0.84 -6.07
C LEU A 114 -9.87 -0.99 -4.59
N LEU A 115 -8.76 -0.35 -4.21
CA LEU A 115 -8.48 0.05 -2.83
C LEU A 115 -8.68 1.56 -2.68
N ALA A 116 -9.26 1.97 -1.56
CA ALA A 116 -9.41 3.38 -1.20
C ALA A 116 -8.13 3.95 -0.59
N THR A 117 -7.99 5.27 -0.55
CA THR A 117 -7.17 5.93 0.47
C THR A 117 -8.05 6.45 1.60
N VAL A 118 -7.49 6.59 2.80
CA VAL A 118 -8.21 7.04 3.99
C VAL A 118 -7.39 8.10 4.75
N PRO A 119 -8.01 9.08 5.40
CA PRO A 119 -7.30 10.11 6.16
C PRO A 119 -6.80 9.56 7.51
N LEU A 120 -5.79 8.68 7.47
CA LEU A 120 -5.33 7.91 8.64
C LEU A 120 -4.81 8.79 9.79
N GLY A 121 -4.45 10.05 9.52
CA GLY A 121 -4.12 11.05 10.54
C GLY A 121 -5.27 11.34 11.50
N THR A 122 -6.52 11.03 11.13
CA THR A 122 -7.71 11.08 11.96
C THR A 122 -8.43 9.74 11.88
N PRO A 123 -8.12 8.76 12.76
CA PRO A 123 -8.55 7.37 12.64
C PRO A 123 -10.06 7.15 12.58
N GLU A 124 -10.84 8.00 13.24
CA GLU A 124 -12.32 7.96 13.17
C GLU A 124 -12.82 8.34 11.76
N GLN A 125 -12.22 9.38 11.15
CA GLN A 125 -12.54 9.75 9.76
C GLN A 125 -12.05 8.68 8.79
N ALA A 126 -10.89 8.07 9.05
CA ALA A 126 -10.38 6.94 8.26
C ALA A 126 -11.34 5.75 8.30
N ALA A 127 -11.88 5.40 9.47
CA ALA A 127 -12.88 4.36 9.63
C ALA A 127 -14.18 4.68 8.86
N ALA A 128 -14.65 5.92 8.92
CA ALA A 128 -15.84 6.37 8.19
C ALA A 128 -15.61 6.32 6.67
N GLU A 129 -14.47 6.78 6.19
CA GLU A 129 -14.11 6.76 4.77
C GLU A 129 -13.96 5.32 4.24
N LEU A 130 -13.34 4.43 5.03
CA LEU A 130 -13.23 3.00 4.67
C LEU A 130 -14.62 2.39 4.49
N ARG A 131 -15.54 2.59 5.44
CA ARG A 131 -16.92 2.08 5.33
C ARG A 131 -17.61 2.65 4.09
N TRP A 132 -17.50 3.97 3.87
CA TRP A 132 -18.08 4.63 2.70
C TRP A 132 -17.58 4.04 1.38
N ALA A 133 -16.28 3.78 1.28
CA ALA A 133 -15.65 3.21 0.10
C ALA A 133 -16.09 1.76 -0.14
N MET A 134 -16.13 0.95 0.93
CA MET A 134 -16.54 -0.44 0.83
C MET A 134 -18.04 -0.60 0.54
N ASP A 135 -18.90 0.29 1.04
CA ASP A 135 -20.32 0.35 0.68
C ASP A 135 -20.53 0.62 -0.83
N ARG A 136 -19.51 1.17 -1.51
CA ARG A 136 -19.48 1.39 -2.95
C ARG A 136 -18.72 0.31 -3.72
N GLY A 137 -18.38 -0.79 -3.04
CA GLY A 137 -17.77 -1.97 -3.62
C GLY A 137 -16.24 -1.88 -3.79
N MET A 138 -15.55 -0.96 -3.12
CA MET A 138 -14.10 -1.07 -2.96
C MET A 138 -13.75 -2.23 -2.02
N ARG A 139 -12.55 -2.79 -2.15
CA ARG A 139 -12.15 -4.02 -1.44
C ARG A 139 -11.48 -3.74 -0.09
N GLY A 140 -11.19 -2.50 0.21
CA GLY A 140 -10.47 -2.07 1.40
C GLY A 140 -9.71 -0.78 1.16
N ALA A 141 -8.56 -0.62 1.78
CA ALA A 141 -7.75 0.59 1.65
C ALA A 141 -6.25 0.30 1.54
N ILE A 142 -5.53 1.18 0.84
CA ILE A 142 -4.08 1.30 0.94
C ILE A 142 -3.74 2.29 2.06
N ILE A 143 -2.78 1.93 2.90
CA ILE A 143 -2.31 2.77 4.01
C ILE A 143 -0.78 2.82 4.09
N GLY A 144 -0.27 3.89 4.70
CA GLY A 144 1.15 4.04 5.03
C GLY A 144 1.57 3.27 6.29
N PRO A 145 2.86 3.29 6.63
CA PRO A 145 3.45 2.50 7.74
C PRO A 145 3.11 3.05 9.13
N GLY A 146 2.48 4.22 9.19
CA GLY A 146 2.11 4.95 10.40
C GLY A 146 1.83 6.41 10.10
N VAL A 147 1.63 7.21 11.13
CA VAL A 147 1.40 8.66 11.04
C VAL A 147 2.27 9.39 12.05
N GLY A 148 3.15 10.26 11.57
CA GLY A 148 4.15 10.92 12.42
C GLY A 148 5.06 9.88 13.08
N GLU A 149 5.09 9.88 14.42
CA GLU A 149 5.85 8.91 15.21
C GLU A 149 5.03 7.69 15.65
N LYS A 150 3.72 7.66 15.34
CA LYS A 150 2.84 6.55 15.72
C LYS A 150 2.88 5.45 14.68
N LEU A 151 3.20 4.25 15.12
CA LEU A 151 3.09 3.03 14.33
C LEU A 151 1.68 2.47 14.36
N LEU A 152 1.36 1.56 13.47
CA LEU A 152 0.00 1.07 13.22
C LEU A 152 -0.60 0.24 14.37
N GLY A 153 0.24 -0.28 15.28
CA GLY A 153 -0.18 -0.94 16.52
C GLY A 153 -0.60 0.01 17.65
N ASP A 154 -0.37 1.32 17.50
CA ASP A 154 -0.79 2.32 18.50
C ASP A 154 -2.32 2.28 18.67
N PRO A 155 -2.85 2.29 19.91
CA PRO A 155 -4.28 2.29 20.20
C PRO A 155 -5.08 3.41 19.50
N ALA A 156 -4.45 4.51 19.12
CA ALA A 156 -5.10 5.56 18.36
C ALA A 156 -5.71 5.07 17.03
N PHE A 157 -5.17 3.99 16.44
CA PHE A 157 -5.68 3.43 15.18
C PHE A 157 -6.78 2.37 15.37
N GLU A 158 -7.20 2.05 16.60
CA GLU A 158 -8.25 1.06 16.86
C GLU A 158 -9.55 1.32 16.08
N PRO A 159 -10.06 2.57 15.94
CA PRO A 159 -11.27 2.83 15.16
C PRO A 159 -11.15 2.38 13.70
N PHE A 160 -9.97 2.55 13.09
CA PHE A 160 -9.70 2.11 11.72
C PHE A 160 -9.63 0.57 11.64
N TRP A 161 -8.89 -0.08 12.55
CA TRP A 161 -8.74 -1.54 12.56
C TRP A 161 -10.08 -2.24 12.82
N GLN A 162 -10.90 -1.71 13.73
CA GLN A 162 -12.24 -2.21 13.98
C GLN A 162 -13.10 -2.15 12.71
N ALA A 163 -13.11 -1.01 12.01
CA ALA A 163 -13.86 -0.87 10.76
C ALA A 163 -13.35 -1.83 9.67
N ALA A 164 -12.05 -2.03 9.59
CA ALA A 164 -11.42 -2.95 8.64
C ALA A 164 -11.79 -4.41 8.93
N ASP A 165 -11.81 -4.81 10.19
CA ASP A 165 -12.18 -6.16 10.64
C ASP A 165 -13.68 -6.45 10.40
N GLU A 166 -14.57 -5.53 10.81
CA GLU A 166 -16.01 -5.62 10.57
C GLU A 166 -16.38 -5.85 9.10
N ARG A 167 -15.58 -5.29 8.19
CA ARG A 167 -15.79 -5.34 6.75
C ARG A 167 -14.93 -6.39 6.04
N GLN A 168 -14.09 -7.13 6.77
CA GLN A 168 -13.11 -8.06 6.18
C GLN A 168 -12.28 -7.41 5.07
N ALA A 169 -11.84 -6.18 5.33
CA ALA A 169 -11.18 -5.35 4.35
C ALA A 169 -9.80 -5.89 3.95
N ILE A 170 -9.41 -5.66 2.71
CA ILE A 170 -8.01 -5.74 2.31
C ILE A 170 -7.33 -4.44 2.74
N VAL A 171 -6.32 -4.54 3.59
CA VAL A 171 -5.47 -3.42 3.97
C VAL A 171 -4.11 -3.59 3.31
N PHE A 172 -3.85 -2.81 2.28
CA PHE A 172 -2.57 -2.80 1.61
C PHE A 172 -1.62 -1.85 2.33
N LEU A 173 -0.66 -2.40 3.07
CA LEU A 173 0.38 -1.64 3.75
C LEU A 173 1.48 -1.29 2.75
N HIS A 174 1.48 -0.04 2.32
CA HIS A 174 2.46 0.48 1.38
C HIS A 174 3.34 1.53 2.07
N PRO A 175 4.67 1.37 2.04
CA PRO A 175 5.58 2.28 2.71
C PRO A 175 5.59 3.67 2.07
N LEU A 176 5.98 4.65 2.87
CA LEU A 176 6.36 5.99 2.45
C LEU A 176 7.88 6.08 2.37
N LEU A 177 8.39 7.12 1.72
CA LEU A 177 9.81 7.43 1.75
C LEU A 177 10.24 7.70 3.20
N SER A 178 11.24 6.97 3.66
CA SER A 178 11.73 7.11 5.03
C SER A 178 12.32 8.51 5.27
N ARG A 179 12.00 9.07 6.44
CA ARG A 179 12.51 10.37 6.90
C ARG A 179 13.75 10.24 7.80
N ASP A 180 14.31 9.04 7.91
CA ASP A 180 15.50 8.81 8.71
C ASP A 180 16.68 9.64 8.16
N ALA A 181 17.20 10.55 8.98
CA ALA A 181 18.31 11.45 8.58
C ALA A 181 19.59 10.68 8.18
N ARG A 182 19.73 9.42 8.61
CA ARG A 182 20.85 8.56 8.19
C ARG A 182 20.76 8.16 6.72
N LEU A 183 19.57 8.24 6.11
CA LEU A 183 19.30 7.92 4.70
C LEU A 183 19.37 9.15 3.78
N ALA A 184 20.05 10.23 4.20
CA ALA A 184 20.10 11.51 3.47
C ALA A 184 20.80 11.45 2.09
N ARG A 185 21.52 10.37 1.76
CA ARG A 185 22.09 10.21 0.41
C ARG A 185 20.99 10.03 -0.62
N PRO A 186 21.14 10.58 -1.85
CA PRO A 186 20.16 10.42 -2.91
C PRO A 186 19.72 8.95 -3.08
N GLN A 187 18.43 8.76 -3.25
CA GLN A 187 17.74 7.47 -3.44
C GLN A 187 17.76 6.51 -2.23
N LEU A 188 18.58 6.69 -1.19
CA LEU A 188 18.55 5.81 0.00
C LEU A 188 17.21 5.82 0.73
N PRO A 189 16.45 6.93 0.85
CA PRO A 189 15.12 6.91 1.43
C PRO A 189 14.16 5.97 0.69
N ASN A 190 14.35 5.77 -0.62
CA ASN A 190 13.60 4.80 -1.41
C ASN A 190 14.23 3.40 -1.30
N LEU A 191 15.48 3.23 -1.76
CA LEU A 191 16.10 1.91 -1.93
C LEU A 191 16.29 1.11 -0.64
N VAL A 192 16.51 1.80 0.48
CA VAL A 192 16.71 1.20 1.82
C VAL A 192 15.52 1.51 2.72
N GLY A 193 15.06 2.76 2.71
CA GLY A 193 14.04 3.23 3.62
C GLY A 193 12.67 2.60 3.37
N VAL A 194 12.25 2.46 2.11
CA VAL A 194 10.95 1.89 1.75
C VAL A 194 10.77 0.46 2.30
N PRO A 195 11.66 -0.52 2.05
CA PRO A 195 11.53 -1.84 2.67
C PRO A 195 11.76 -1.83 4.19
N TRP A 196 12.51 -0.87 4.72
CA TRP A 196 12.65 -0.68 6.17
C TRP A 196 11.32 -0.28 6.83
N GLU A 197 10.61 0.70 6.27
CA GLU A 197 9.31 1.17 6.79
C GLU A 197 8.27 0.03 6.79
N THR A 198 8.21 -0.78 5.72
CA THR A 198 7.36 -1.98 5.69
C THR A 198 7.73 -2.96 6.80
N THR A 199 9.03 -3.18 7.04
CA THR A 199 9.52 -4.11 8.08
C THR A 199 9.10 -3.64 9.47
N VAL A 200 9.30 -2.36 9.77
CA VAL A 200 8.96 -1.78 11.08
C VAL A 200 7.46 -1.86 11.32
N ALA A 201 6.65 -1.45 10.34
CA ALA A 201 5.19 -1.46 10.46
C ALA A 201 4.64 -2.89 10.60
N ALA A 202 5.13 -3.85 9.81
CA ALA A 202 4.67 -5.23 9.91
C ALA A 202 5.08 -5.89 11.24
N ALA A 203 6.29 -5.61 11.74
CA ALA A 203 6.70 -6.06 13.07
C ALA A 203 5.83 -5.43 14.17
N ASP A 204 5.51 -4.15 14.06
CA ASP A 204 4.64 -3.45 15.02
C ASP A 204 3.20 -4.02 15.01
N LEU A 205 2.65 -4.37 13.86
CA LEU A 205 1.35 -5.05 13.78
C LEU A 205 1.35 -6.40 14.51
N ILE A 206 2.46 -7.14 14.45
CA ILE A 206 2.63 -8.40 15.20
C ILE A 206 2.70 -8.10 16.69
N PHE A 207 3.70 -7.32 17.13
CA PHE A 207 3.96 -7.07 18.56
C PHE A 207 2.91 -6.20 19.24
N GLY A 208 2.24 -5.32 18.50
CA GLY A 208 1.08 -4.54 18.94
C GLY A 208 -0.19 -5.37 19.04
N GLY A 209 -0.18 -6.66 18.63
CA GLY A 209 -1.32 -7.59 18.73
C GLY A 209 -2.49 -7.23 17.80
N VAL A 210 -2.25 -6.45 16.75
CA VAL A 210 -3.30 -6.05 15.78
C VAL A 210 -3.86 -7.27 15.08
N LEU A 211 -2.99 -8.19 14.64
CA LEU A 211 -3.40 -9.41 13.96
C LEU A 211 -4.28 -10.32 14.84
N ASP A 212 -4.05 -10.32 16.15
CA ASP A 212 -4.84 -11.15 17.09
C ASP A 212 -6.19 -10.50 17.42
N ARG A 213 -6.23 -9.17 17.54
CA ARG A 213 -7.46 -8.44 17.84
C ARG A 213 -8.40 -8.31 16.64
N TYR A 214 -7.86 -8.28 15.41
CA TYR A 214 -8.60 -8.02 14.19
C TYR A 214 -8.36 -9.11 13.13
N PRO A 215 -8.82 -10.36 13.40
CA PRO A 215 -8.52 -11.51 12.57
C PRO A 215 -9.18 -11.51 11.19
N GLY A 216 -10.22 -10.70 10.98
CA GLY A 216 -10.92 -10.58 9.70
C GLY A 216 -10.21 -9.68 8.69
N VAL A 217 -9.21 -8.89 9.12
CA VAL A 217 -8.46 -8.01 8.22
C VAL A 217 -7.46 -8.81 7.37
N ARG A 218 -7.46 -8.58 6.07
CA ARG A 218 -6.51 -9.17 5.12
C ARG A 218 -5.41 -8.18 4.80
N ILE A 219 -4.23 -8.35 5.38
CA ILE A 219 -3.13 -7.39 5.25
C ILE A 219 -2.18 -7.83 4.13
N LEU A 220 -2.06 -7.02 3.07
CA LEU A 220 -1.07 -7.17 2.01
C LEU A 220 0.13 -6.28 2.31
N LEU A 221 1.33 -6.85 2.29
CA LEU A 221 2.59 -6.13 2.49
C LEU A 221 3.25 -5.86 1.14
N ALA A 222 3.63 -4.62 0.89
CA ALA A 222 4.37 -4.22 -0.30
C ALA A 222 5.82 -4.75 -0.28
N HIS A 223 6.40 -4.91 -1.48
CA HIS A 223 7.81 -5.26 -1.70
C HIS A 223 8.23 -6.53 -0.95
N GLY A 224 7.39 -7.59 -1.06
CA GLY A 224 7.64 -8.87 -0.41
C GLY A 224 7.74 -8.80 1.12
N GLY A 225 7.14 -7.78 1.76
CA GLY A 225 7.19 -7.59 3.21
C GLY A 225 8.49 -6.96 3.71
N GLY A 226 9.25 -6.31 2.84
CA GLY A 226 10.50 -5.64 3.20
C GLY A 226 11.58 -6.63 3.66
N TYR A 227 12.17 -6.37 4.81
CA TYR A 227 13.21 -7.24 5.40
C TYR A 227 12.63 -8.25 6.41
N LEU A 228 11.33 -8.20 6.73
CA LEU A 228 10.74 -8.99 7.80
C LEU A 228 10.90 -10.51 7.58
N PRO A 229 10.56 -11.09 6.41
CA PRO A 229 10.71 -12.53 6.18
C PRO A 229 12.17 -12.99 6.31
N TYR A 230 13.11 -12.17 5.86
CA TYR A 230 14.54 -12.47 5.96
C TYR A 230 15.07 -12.47 7.39
N GLN A 231 14.51 -11.63 8.29
CA GLN A 231 14.96 -11.48 9.67
C GLN A 231 14.06 -12.20 10.69
N ILE A 232 13.13 -13.00 10.28
CA ILE A 232 12.16 -13.65 11.17
C ILE A 232 12.83 -14.50 12.27
N GLY A 233 13.92 -15.19 11.97
CA GLY A 233 14.67 -15.98 12.94
C GLY A 233 15.22 -15.17 14.12
N ARG A 234 15.48 -13.87 13.92
CA ARG A 234 15.87 -12.98 15.03
C ARG A 234 14.69 -12.69 15.97
N LEU A 235 13.50 -12.50 15.42
CA LEU A 235 12.28 -12.28 16.19
C LEU A 235 11.93 -13.53 17.00
N GLU A 236 12.03 -14.72 16.38
CA GLU A 236 11.84 -16.00 17.06
C GLU A 236 12.81 -16.21 18.19
N LYS A 237 14.09 -15.90 17.97
CA LYS A 237 15.08 -16.02 19.03
C LYS A 237 14.79 -15.06 20.20
N GLY A 238 14.30 -13.85 19.91
CA GLY A 238 13.82 -12.93 20.93
C GLY A 238 12.63 -13.49 21.72
N TYR A 239 11.67 -14.09 21.02
CA TYR A 239 10.52 -14.76 21.62
C TYR A 239 10.94 -15.94 22.53
N GLU A 240 11.92 -16.72 22.14
CA GLU A 240 12.45 -17.83 22.95
C GLU A 240 13.09 -17.36 24.25
N VAL A 241 13.93 -16.32 24.20
CA VAL A 241 14.81 -15.95 25.31
C VAL A 241 14.29 -14.81 26.19
N TRP A 242 13.37 -13.98 25.71
CA TRP A 242 12.82 -12.83 26.44
C TRP A 242 11.37 -13.03 26.82
N GLU A 243 11.11 -13.22 28.10
CA GLU A 243 9.74 -13.39 28.63
C GLU A 243 8.83 -12.18 28.28
N ALA A 244 9.39 -10.96 28.31
CA ALA A 244 8.66 -9.75 27.95
C ALA A 244 8.14 -9.78 26.51
N VAL A 245 8.86 -10.42 25.58
CA VAL A 245 8.46 -10.63 24.21
C VAL A 245 7.35 -11.69 24.11
N ARG A 246 7.53 -12.84 24.80
CA ARG A 246 6.53 -13.91 24.81
C ARG A 246 5.16 -13.47 25.35
N ARG A 247 5.15 -12.58 26.32
CA ARG A 247 3.89 -12.08 26.92
C ARG A 247 3.08 -11.21 25.98
N GLN A 248 3.68 -10.70 24.90
CA GLN A 248 3.01 -9.82 23.94
C GLN A 248 2.34 -10.58 22.79
N LEU A 249 2.69 -11.84 22.59
CA LEU A 249 2.30 -12.62 21.42
C LEU A 249 1.55 -13.87 21.85
N ALA A 250 0.46 -14.20 21.13
CA ALA A 250 -0.27 -15.43 21.35
C ALA A 250 0.43 -16.67 20.74
N ALA A 251 1.33 -16.45 19.76
CA ALA A 251 2.06 -17.49 19.02
C ALA A 251 3.50 -17.05 18.70
N PRO A 252 4.40 -17.97 18.28
CA PRO A 252 5.72 -17.60 17.77
C PRO A 252 5.65 -16.65 16.56
N PRO A 253 6.60 -15.71 16.41
CA PRO A 253 6.57 -14.71 15.34
C PRO A 253 6.45 -15.27 13.91
N SER A 254 7.03 -16.44 13.63
CA SER A 254 6.92 -17.09 12.32
C SER A 254 5.50 -17.50 11.93
N GLU A 255 4.64 -17.79 12.91
CA GLU A 255 3.24 -18.11 12.62
C GLU A 255 2.47 -16.90 12.11
N TYR A 256 2.84 -15.70 12.54
CA TYR A 256 2.23 -14.46 12.07
C TYR A 256 2.60 -14.13 10.63
N LEU A 257 3.73 -14.60 10.09
CA LEU A 257 4.08 -14.36 8.69
C LEU A 257 3.02 -14.89 7.73
N ARG A 258 2.36 -16.00 8.06
CA ARG A 258 1.30 -16.59 7.25
C ARG A 258 -0.06 -15.90 7.40
N ARG A 259 -0.14 -14.87 8.19
CA ARG A 259 -1.30 -14.01 8.36
C ARG A 259 -1.27 -12.77 7.47
N PHE A 260 -0.15 -12.56 6.76
CA PHE A 260 0.01 -11.54 5.75
C PHE A 260 -0.03 -12.14 4.35
N TRP A 261 -0.36 -11.30 3.37
CA TRP A 261 -0.08 -11.52 1.96
C TRP A 261 1.12 -10.66 1.56
N TYR A 262 1.84 -11.11 0.52
CA TYR A 262 3.07 -10.48 0.05
C TYR A 262 3.02 -10.34 -1.46
N ASP A 263 3.41 -9.20 -2.00
CA ASP A 263 3.55 -9.05 -3.43
C ASP A 263 4.85 -9.66 -3.99
N THR A 264 4.96 -9.68 -5.32
CA THR A 264 6.14 -10.21 -6.02
C THR A 264 7.12 -9.13 -6.48
N VAL A 265 7.05 -7.90 -5.94
CA VAL A 265 7.97 -6.80 -6.29
C VAL A 265 9.32 -7.00 -5.61
N LEU A 266 10.11 -7.95 -6.11
CA LEU A 266 11.38 -8.40 -5.50
C LEU A 266 12.57 -8.41 -6.47
N TRP A 267 12.37 -8.13 -7.76
CA TRP A 267 13.38 -8.02 -8.84
C TRP A 267 14.31 -9.23 -9.06
N ARG A 268 14.30 -10.25 -8.16
CA ARG A 268 15.12 -11.43 -8.20
C ARG A 268 14.32 -12.70 -7.93
N GLN A 269 14.49 -13.73 -8.76
CA GLN A 269 13.80 -15.02 -8.58
C GLN A 269 14.26 -15.76 -7.32
N GLU A 270 15.53 -15.60 -6.93
CA GLU A 270 16.08 -16.21 -5.72
C GLU A 270 15.43 -15.63 -4.47
N THR A 271 15.16 -14.31 -4.45
CA THR A 271 14.47 -13.65 -3.35
C THR A 271 13.02 -14.10 -3.24
N LEU A 272 12.32 -14.20 -4.38
CA LEU A 272 10.97 -14.73 -4.43
C LEU A 272 10.91 -16.21 -4.01
N GLY A 273 11.89 -17.01 -4.41
CA GLY A 273 12.03 -18.41 -3.98
C GLY A 273 12.20 -18.53 -2.46
N TYR A 274 13.03 -17.66 -1.88
CA TYR A 274 13.18 -17.58 -0.42
C TYR A 274 11.87 -17.19 0.28
N LEU A 275 11.19 -16.14 -0.21
CA LEU A 275 9.91 -15.71 0.35
C LEU A 275 8.89 -16.87 0.34
N ARG A 276 8.74 -17.57 -0.79
CA ARG A 276 7.86 -18.73 -0.91
C ARG A 276 8.17 -19.83 0.11
N ALA A 277 9.45 -20.09 0.37
CA ALA A 277 9.88 -21.10 1.33
C ALA A 277 9.53 -20.72 2.78
N ILE A 278 9.52 -19.42 3.11
CA ILE A 278 9.27 -18.94 4.48
C ILE A 278 7.78 -18.77 4.76
N VAL A 279 7.02 -18.13 3.86
CA VAL A 279 5.62 -17.75 4.12
C VAL A 279 4.59 -18.72 3.55
N GLY A 280 4.98 -19.55 2.57
CA GLY A 280 4.07 -20.39 1.78
C GLY A 280 3.60 -19.69 0.49
N PRO A 281 3.44 -20.44 -0.61
CA PRO A 281 3.01 -19.88 -1.90
C PRO A 281 1.59 -19.29 -1.86
N GLU A 282 0.74 -19.79 -0.97
CA GLU A 282 -0.64 -19.32 -0.76
C GLU A 282 -0.73 -17.90 -0.21
N CYS A 283 0.35 -17.38 0.39
CA CYS A 283 0.44 -16.03 0.94
C CYS A 283 1.02 -15.02 -0.06
N ILE A 284 1.35 -15.43 -1.29
CA ILE A 284 2.01 -14.56 -2.27
C ILE A 284 1.05 -14.22 -3.40
N VAL A 285 0.99 -12.94 -3.77
CA VAL A 285 0.16 -12.41 -4.85
C VAL A 285 1.02 -11.70 -5.89
N PRO A 286 0.66 -11.74 -7.18
CA PRO A 286 1.35 -10.94 -8.18
C PRO A 286 1.23 -9.45 -7.86
N GLY A 287 2.30 -8.71 -8.02
CA GLY A 287 2.34 -7.27 -7.88
C GLY A 287 3.46 -6.68 -8.74
N SER A 288 3.26 -5.49 -9.26
CA SER A 288 4.20 -4.84 -10.17
C SER A 288 4.79 -3.53 -9.67
N ASP A 289 4.10 -2.79 -8.85
CA ASP A 289 4.38 -1.38 -8.52
C ASP A 289 4.31 -0.45 -9.75
N PHE A 290 3.57 -0.89 -10.81
CA PHE A 290 3.37 -0.09 -12.01
C PHE A 290 2.47 1.12 -11.72
N PRO A 291 2.76 2.32 -12.28
CA PRO A 291 3.73 2.63 -13.33
C PRO A 291 5.00 3.37 -12.83
N PHE A 292 5.45 3.13 -11.60
CA PHE A 292 6.67 3.72 -11.07
C PHE A 292 7.93 3.19 -11.75
N ASP A 293 9.07 3.93 -11.61
CA ASP A 293 10.33 3.58 -12.29
C ASP A 293 10.95 2.26 -11.83
N LEU A 294 10.68 1.85 -10.58
CA LEU A 294 11.16 0.59 -10.03
C LEU A 294 10.16 -0.57 -10.23
N SER A 295 9.12 -0.38 -11.01
CA SER A 295 8.13 -1.44 -11.25
C SER A 295 8.74 -2.70 -11.86
N VAL A 296 8.11 -3.85 -11.55
CA VAL A 296 8.36 -5.15 -12.19
C VAL A 296 7.20 -5.42 -13.14
N TRP A 297 7.30 -4.96 -14.38
CA TRP A 297 6.24 -5.03 -15.35
C TRP A 297 6.58 -5.94 -16.53
N PRO A 298 5.74 -6.91 -16.90
CA PRO A 298 4.53 -7.37 -16.21
C PRO A 298 4.81 -7.99 -14.84
N PRO A 299 3.78 -8.12 -13.95
CA PRO A 299 3.97 -8.72 -12.63
C PRO A 299 4.41 -10.18 -12.74
N VAL A 300 5.29 -10.61 -11.84
CA VAL A 300 5.73 -12.01 -11.77
C VAL A 300 4.61 -12.86 -11.16
N SER A 301 4.30 -14.00 -11.77
CA SER A 301 3.32 -14.95 -11.25
C SER A 301 3.66 -15.42 -9.83
N ALA A 302 2.68 -15.38 -8.94
CA ALA A 302 2.85 -15.69 -7.53
C ALA A 302 2.40 -17.11 -7.15
N GLY A 303 1.50 -17.72 -7.91
CA GLY A 303 0.88 -18.99 -7.57
C GLY A 303 -0.59 -18.84 -7.14
N GLU A 304 -1.01 -19.45 -6.01
CA GLU A 304 -2.42 -19.53 -5.63
C GLU A 304 -2.92 -18.41 -4.69
N GLY A 305 -2.03 -17.58 -4.13
CA GLY A 305 -2.36 -16.57 -3.12
C GLY A 305 -3.37 -15.51 -3.58
N GLU A 306 -3.38 -15.17 -4.88
CA GLU A 306 -4.31 -14.18 -5.44
C GLU A 306 -5.78 -14.57 -5.26
N ARG A 307 -6.10 -15.88 -5.29
CA ARG A 307 -7.46 -16.38 -5.14
C ARG A 307 -8.00 -16.16 -3.73
N THR A 308 -7.15 -16.28 -2.72
CA THR A 308 -7.52 -16.09 -1.32
C THR A 308 -7.62 -14.62 -0.93
N LEU A 309 -6.79 -13.75 -1.51
CA LEU A 309 -6.82 -12.32 -1.19
C LEU A 309 -8.05 -11.62 -1.80
N VAL A 310 -8.33 -11.83 -3.08
CA VAL A 310 -9.30 -11.00 -3.84
C VAL A 310 -10.67 -11.67 -3.98
N SER A 311 -10.76 -13.01 -3.91
CA SER A 311 -12.01 -13.76 -4.13
C SER A 311 -12.80 -14.09 -2.85
N GLY A 312 -12.32 -13.63 -1.69
CA GLY A 312 -12.97 -13.85 -0.39
C GLY A 312 -14.13 -12.88 -0.12
#